data_f1018c57755b9e7c11391be537db444e
#
_entry.id   f1018c57755b9e7c11391be537db444e
#
_cell.length_a   1.000
_cell.length_b   1.000
_cell.length_c   1.000
_cell.angle_alpha   90.00
_cell.angle_beta   90.00
_cell.angle_gamma   90.00
#
_symmetry.space_group_name_H-M   'P 1'
#
loop_
_entity.id
_entity.type
_entity.pdbx_description
1 polymer ?
#
loop_
_entity_poly.entity_id
_entity_poly.type
_entity_poly.pdbx_seq_one_letter_code
_entity_poly.pdbx_strand_id
1 'polypeptide(L)'
;EYLMEAARVSGGRLVPLATVNPALPGWERVAHHALDLGARGFGELRPHNQGWDPLGEQGRRLCGLAKDSGLVLLWHCSEPVGHAYPGKFGGIAPSELVAIATAFPGLPMIAAHLGAGASFYLQMPEVRSAIDSVYFDTAAASLLYDDVSVARLVDLTGPERVLFGSDYPLLSPRRQIERLAAQLPGPVLEAVCGGNARRLFSDNGTQ
;
A
#
# COMPACT_ATOMS: atom_id res chain seq x y z
N GLU A 1 8.90 -16.14 8.96
CA GLU A 1 10.16 -16.19 9.74
C GLU A 1 11.32 -15.45 9.04
N TYR A 2 11.69 -15.78 7.78
CA TYR A 2 12.83 -15.16 7.08
C TYR A 2 12.75 -13.61 7.04
N LEU A 3 11.60 -13.03 6.67
CA LEU A 3 11.42 -11.58 6.59
C LEU A 3 11.54 -10.90 7.97
N MET A 4 11.06 -11.56 9.02
CA MET A 4 11.14 -11.05 10.39
C MET A 4 12.58 -11.06 10.89
N GLU A 5 13.33 -12.12 10.59
CA GLU A 5 14.77 -12.17 10.91
C GLU A 5 15.56 -11.11 10.13
N ALA A 6 15.28 -10.94 8.84
CA ALA A 6 15.89 -9.88 8.03
C ALA A 6 15.59 -8.48 8.62
N ALA A 7 14.35 -8.24 9.06
CA ALA A 7 13.98 -6.99 9.72
C ALA A 7 14.76 -6.78 11.02
N ARG A 8 14.85 -7.80 11.86
CA ARG A 8 15.58 -7.77 13.14
C ARG A 8 17.07 -7.44 12.96
N VAL A 9 17.75 -8.12 12.03
CA VAL A 9 19.20 -7.89 11.80
C VAL A 9 19.47 -6.59 11.03
N SER A 10 18.45 -5.97 10.42
CA SER A 10 18.59 -4.70 9.73
C SER A 10 18.75 -3.50 10.66
N GLY A 11 18.56 -3.68 11.96
CA GLY A 11 18.58 -2.57 12.93
C GLY A 11 17.45 -1.57 12.71
N GLY A 12 16.25 -2.04 12.33
CA GLY A 12 15.06 -1.21 12.10
C GLY A 12 14.98 -0.56 10.73
N ARG A 13 15.86 -0.90 9.80
CA ARG A 13 15.83 -0.35 8.43
C ARG A 13 14.79 -1.01 7.54
N LEU A 14 14.37 -2.22 7.87
CA LEU A 14 13.31 -2.97 7.18
C LEU A 14 12.11 -3.10 8.10
N VAL A 15 10.95 -2.77 7.58
CA VAL A 15 9.66 -2.91 8.26
C VAL A 15 8.88 -4.02 7.54
N PRO A 16 8.66 -5.18 8.19
CA PRO A 16 8.03 -6.30 7.53
C PRO A 16 6.51 -6.17 7.50
N LEU A 17 5.93 -6.44 6.34
CA LEU A 17 4.50 -6.70 6.18
C LEU A 17 4.31 -8.20 5.91
N ALA A 18 3.37 -8.83 6.61
CA ALA A 18 3.12 -10.25 6.44
C ALA A 18 2.03 -10.49 5.38
N THR A 19 2.23 -11.46 4.52
CA THR A 19 1.16 -11.91 3.62
C THR A 19 0.30 -12.93 4.34
N VAL A 20 -1.02 -12.68 4.39
CA VAL A 20 -2.03 -13.59 4.93
C VAL A 20 -3.11 -13.87 3.88
N ASN A 21 -3.73 -15.02 3.97
CA ASN A 21 -4.88 -15.37 3.13
C ASN A 21 -6.10 -15.70 4.01
N PRO A 22 -7.06 -14.76 4.13
CA PRO A 22 -8.24 -14.95 4.98
C PRO A 22 -9.18 -16.09 4.54
N ALA A 23 -9.05 -16.59 3.32
CA ALA A 23 -9.82 -17.75 2.86
C ALA A 23 -9.32 -19.08 3.47
N LEU A 24 -8.11 -19.11 4.03
CA LEU A 24 -7.53 -20.34 4.57
C LEU A 24 -7.92 -20.54 6.04
N PRO A 25 -8.25 -21.79 6.46
CA PRO A 25 -8.49 -22.07 7.87
C PRO A 25 -7.30 -21.71 8.76
N GLY A 26 -7.58 -21.05 9.87
CA GLY A 26 -6.54 -20.69 10.87
C GLY A 26 -5.65 -19.51 10.45
N TRP A 27 -6.04 -18.73 9.48
CA TRP A 27 -5.30 -17.56 9.04
C TRP A 27 -5.07 -16.54 10.16
N GLU A 28 -6.02 -16.38 11.10
CA GLU A 28 -5.87 -15.47 12.23
C GLU A 28 -4.68 -15.86 13.12
N ARG A 29 -4.48 -17.18 13.35
CA ARG A 29 -3.31 -17.64 14.11
C ARG A 29 -2.01 -17.29 13.40
N VAL A 30 -1.98 -17.39 12.08
CA VAL A 30 -0.81 -16.98 11.26
C VAL A 30 -0.61 -15.48 11.34
N ALA A 31 -1.69 -14.69 11.29
CA ALA A 31 -1.65 -13.25 11.43
C ALA A 31 -1.09 -12.84 12.80
N HIS A 32 -1.66 -13.35 13.89
CA HIS A 32 -1.17 -13.06 15.26
C HIS A 32 0.29 -13.47 15.44
N HIS A 33 0.68 -14.65 14.95
CA HIS A 33 2.08 -15.07 15.01
C HIS A 33 3.03 -14.11 14.27
N ALA A 34 2.60 -13.60 13.11
CA ALA A 34 3.39 -12.60 12.37
C ALA A 34 3.54 -11.29 13.17
N LEU A 35 2.47 -10.86 13.88
CA LEU A 35 2.51 -9.68 14.73
C LEU A 35 3.44 -9.88 15.93
N ASP A 36 3.38 -11.03 16.58
CA ASP A 36 4.28 -11.41 17.69
C ASP A 36 5.76 -11.37 17.25
N LEU A 37 6.02 -11.65 16.00
CA LEU A 37 7.36 -11.56 15.40
C LEU A 37 7.74 -10.15 14.92
N GLY A 38 6.84 -9.16 15.03
CA GLY A 38 7.12 -7.77 14.73
C GLY A 38 6.64 -7.28 13.36
N ALA A 39 5.72 -8.00 12.70
CA ALA A 39 5.06 -7.45 11.50
C ALA A 39 4.26 -6.18 11.84
N ARG A 40 4.31 -5.18 10.97
CA ARG A 40 3.66 -3.88 11.15
C ARG A 40 2.43 -3.72 10.26
N GLY A 41 2.02 -4.77 9.59
CA GLY A 41 0.88 -4.78 8.70
C GLY A 41 0.78 -6.05 7.87
N PHE A 42 -0.18 -6.05 6.97
CA PHE A 42 -0.39 -7.13 6.03
C PHE A 42 -0.28 -6.62 4.59
N GLY A 43 0.44 -7.36 3.76
CA GLY A 43 0.62 -7.04 2.35
C GLY A 43 1.80 -7.76 1.68
N GLU A 44 1.86 -7.73 0.41
CA GLU A 44 0.91 -7.14 -0.53
C GLU A 44 -0.31 -8.06 -0.68
N LEU A 45 -1.53 -7.53 -0.47
CA LEU A 45 -2.77 -8.31 -0.51
C LEU A 45 -3.33 -8.33 -1.93
N ARG A 46 -3.65 -9.53 -2.43
CA ARG A 46 -4.22 -9.77 -3.76
C ARG A 46 -5.48 -10.64 -3.65
N PRO A 47 -6.59 -10.08 -3.13
CA PRO A 47 -7.75 -10.85 -2.70
C PRO A 47 -8.34 -11.74 -3.79
N HIS A 48 -8.47 -11.22 -5.01
CA HIS A 48 -9.08 -11.99 -6.10
C HIS A 48 -8.21 -13.15 -6.57
N ASN A 49 -6.86 -13.03 -6.51
CA ASN A 49 -5.96 -14.16 -6.76
C ASN A 49 -5.99 -15.19 -5.63
N GLN A 50 -6.26 -14.75 -4.42
CA GLN A 50 -6.29 -15.60 -3.24
C GLN A 50 -7.70 -16.19 -2.96
N GLY A 51 -8.70 -15.84 -3.80
CA GLY A 51 -10.04 -16.41 -3.75
C GLY A 51 -10.93 -15.86 -2.62
N TRP A 52 -10.74 -14.60 -2.21
CA TRP A 52 -11.60 -13.96 -1.20
C TRP A 52 -12.03 -12.54 -1.62
N ASP A 53 -13.16 -12.12 -1.07
CA ASP A 53 -13.73 -10.79 -1.29
C ASP A 53 -13.27 -9.86 -0.15
N PRO A 54 -12.61 -8.71 -0.46
CA PRO A 54 -12.18 -7.76 0.56
C PRO A 54 -13.33 -7.14 1.38
N LEU A 55 -14.53 -7.11 0.83
CA LEU A 55 -15.76 -6.65 1.50
C LEU A 55 -16.63 -7.81 2.03
N GLY A 56 -16.28 -9.04 1.74
CA GLY A 56 -16.89 -10.24 2.30
C GLY A 56 -16.51 -10.45 3.78
N GLU A 57 -17.03 -11.50 4.38
CA GLU A 57 -16.84 -11.78 5.81
C GLU A 57 -15.35 -11.86 6.19
N GLN A 58 -14.56 -12.65 5.45
CA GLN A 58 -13.14 -12.83 5.75
C GLN A 58 -12.33 -11.55 5.56
N GLY A 59 -12.61 -10.79 4.50
CA GLY A 59 -11.96 -9.50 4.25
C GLY A 59 -12.28 -8.47 5.34
N ARG A 60 -13.53 -8.40 5.78
CA ARG A 60 -13.94 -7.53 6.89
C ARG A 60 -13.26 -7.92 8.21
N ARG A 61 -13.09 -9.21 8.48
CA ARG A 61 -12.36 -9.69 9.67
C ARG A 61 -10.88 -9.29 9.61
N LEU A 62 -10.23 -9.40 8.44
CA LEU A 62 -8.85 -8.95 8.26
C LEU A 62 -8.71 -7.43 8.46
N CYS A 63 -9.59 -6.64 7.84
CA CYS A 63 -9.59 -5.19 8.01
C CYS A 63 -9.87 -4.77 9.45
N GLY A 64 -10.81 -5.46 10.14
CA GLY A 64 -11.08 -5.26 11.57
C GLY A 64 -9.85 -5.54 12.42
N LEU A 65 -9.22 -6.71 12.25
CA LEU A 65 -7.98 -7.06 12.95
C LEU A 65 -6.89 -6.00 12.74
N ALA A 66 -6.70 -5.56 11.50
CA ALA A 66 -5.69 -4.55 11.18
C ALA A 66 -6.00 -3.21 11.87
N LYS A 67 -7.26 -2.77 11.85
CA LYS A 67 -7.70 -1.54 12.49
C LYS A 67 -7.52 -1.57 14.00
N ASP A 68 -7.96 -2.66 14.64
CA ASP A 68 -7.92 -2.82 16.10
C ASP A 68 -6.47 -2.96 16.62
N SER A 69 -5.56 -3.43 15.77
CA SER A 69 -4.14 -3.60 16.10
C SER A 69 -3.25 -2.45 15.59
N GLY A 70 -3.81 -1.38 15.03
CA GLY A 70 -3.05 -0.24 14.52
C GLY A 70 -2.10 -0.58 13.35
N LEU A 71 -2.51 -1.51 12.49
CA LEU A 71 -1.67 -2.03 11.40
C LEU A 71 -1.96 -1.33 10.08
N VAL A 72 -0.98 -1.42 9.18
CA VAL A 72 -1.11 -0.93 7.80
C VAL A 72 -1.50 -2.08 6.87
N LEU A 73 -2.44 -1.84 5.95
CA LEU A 73 -2.75 -2.77 4.86
C LEU A 73 -2.15 -2.26 3.55
N LEU A 74 -1.35 -3.09 2.88
CA LEU A 74 -0.85 -2.82 1.54
C LEU A 74 -1.65 -3.64 0.53
N TRP A 75 -2.38 -2.95 -0.35
CA TRP A 75 -3.22 -3.54 -1.37
C TRP A 75 -2.55 -3.48 -2.73
N HIS A 76 -2.46 -4.61 -3.42
CA HIS A 76 -2.21 -4.62 -4.85
C HIS A 76 -3.40 -3.97 -5.57
N CYS A 77 -3.17 -2.88 -6.27
CA CYS A 77 -4.20 -2.21 -7.05
C CYS A 77 -4.01 -2.49 -8.54
N SER A 78 -5.10 -2.75 -9.24
CA SER A 78 -5.04 -3.09 -10.67
C SER A 78 -6.00 -2.23 -11.48
N GLU A 79 -5.49 -1.66 -12.57
CA GLU A 79 -6.30 -0.87 -13.49
C GLU A 79 -7.32 -1.77 -14.22
N PRO A 80 -8.60 -1.36 -14.29
CA PRO A 80 -9.61 -2.08 -15.05
C PRO A 80 -9.43 -1.93 -16.58
N VAL A 81 -8.49 -1.08 -17.01
CA VAL A 81 -8.20 -0.72 -18.39
C VAL A 81 -6.71 -0.89 -18.71
N GLY A 82 -6.31 -0.61 -19.95
CA GLY A 82 -4.92 -0.69 -20.38
C GLY A 82 -4.51 -2.09 -20.82
N HIS A 83 -3.21 -2.27 -21.13
CA HIS A 83 -2.67 -3.52 -21.65
C HIS A 83 -2.60 -4.61 -20.54
N ALA A 84 -2.57 -5.86 -20.97
CA ALA A 84 -2.32 -6.98 -20.06
C ALA A 84 -0.82 -7.12 -19.77
N TYR A 85 -0.47 -7.38 -18.52
CA TYR A 85 0.89 -7.67 -18.06
C TYR A 85 0.87 -8.73 -16.95
N PRO A 86 1.97 -9.45 -16.73
CA PRO A 86 2.05 -10.37 -15.61
C PRO A 86 1.81 -9.65 -14.29
N GLY A 87 0.88 -10.15 -13.48
CA GLY A 87 0.57 -9.52 -12.20
C GLY A 87 -0.60 -8.51 -12.22
N LYS A 88 -1.11 -8.10 -13.37
CA LYS A 88 -2.24 -7.15 -13.49
C LYS A 88 -3.50 -7.61 -12.75
N PHE A 89 -3.77 -8.91 -12.75
CA PHE A 89 -5.00 -9.44 -12.17
C PHE A 89 -4.84 -9.82 -10.71
N GLY A 90 -5.98 -9.81 -9.99
CA GLY A 90 -6.06 -10.30 -8.62
C GLY A 90 -5.92 -9.24 -7.53
N GLY A 91 -5.63 -8.02 -7.90
CA GLY A 91 -5.68 -6.85 -7.03
C GLY A 91 -7.07 -6.23 -6.96
N ILE A 92 -7.19 -5.16 -6.19
CA ILE A 92 -8.44 -4.39 -6.05
C ILE A 92 -8.50 -3.25 -7.07
N ALA A 93 -9.72 -2.94 -7.52
CA ALA A 93 -10.01 -1.79 -8.36
C ALA A 93 -10.17 -0.51 -7.52
N PRO A 94 -10.09 0.70 -8.12
CA PRO A 94 -10.36 1.96 -7.41
C PRO A 94 -11.69 2.01 -6.66
N SER A 95 -12.75 1.43 -7.21
CA SER A 95 -14.07 1.36 -6.56
C SER A 95 -14.05 0.50 -5.30
N GLU A 96 -13.32 -0.61 -5.30
CA GLU A 96 -13.18 -1.47 -4.13
C GLU A 96 -12.34 -0.79 -3.05
N LEU A 97 -11.24 -0.09 -3.43
CA LEU A 97 -10.43 0.69 -2.50
C LEU A 97 -11.28 1.73 -1.75
N VAL A 98 -12.11 2.49 -2.48
CA VAL A 98 -13.02 3.47 -1.88
C VAL A 98 -14.05 2.80 -0.97
N ALA A 99 -14.62 1.67 -1.38
CA ALA A 99 -15.60 0.94 -0.58
C ALA A 99 -14.99 0.36 0.71
N ILE A 100 -13.76 -0.18 0.65
CA ILE A 100 -13.03 -0.66 1.83
C ILE A 100 -12.74 0.51 2.78
N ALA A 101 -12.21 1.62 2.26
CA ALA A 101 -11.91 2.80 3.07
C ALA A 101 -13.15 3.39 3.75
N THR A 102 -14.29 3.41 3.03
CA THR A 102 -15.58 3.83 3.58
C THR A 102 -16.06 2.89 4.70
N ALA A 103 -15.86 1.58 4.55
CA ALA A 103 -16.25 0.60 5.55
C ALA A 103 -15.34 0.61 6.79
N PHE A 104 -14.08 1.04 6.64
CA PHE A 104 -13.07 1.06 7.70
C PHE A 104 -12.39 2.44 7.78
N PRO A 105 -13.13 3.50 8.17
CA PRO A 105 -12.57 4.85 8.21
C PRO A 105 -11.40 4.94 9.20
N GLY A 106 -10.33 5.62 8.79
CA GLY A 106 -9.11 5.78 9.58
C GLY A 106 -8.18 4.57 9.59
N LEU A 107 -8.51 3.45 8.92
CA LEU A 107 -7.58 2.34 8.73
C LEU A 107 -6.47 2.77 7.75
N PRO A 108 -5.19 2.79 8.16
CA PRO A 108 -4.11 3.15 7.26
C PRO A 108 -3.95 2.10 6.15
N MET A 109 -4.04 2.54 4.91
CA MET A 109 -3.89 1.68 3.75
C MET A 109 -2.88 2.25 2.77
N ILE A 110 -2.13 1.38 2.10
CA ILE A 110 -1.26 1.71 0.97
C ILE A 110 -1.89 1.10 -0.27
N ALA A 111 -2.20 1.93 -1.24
CA ALA A 111 -2.67 1.54 -2.56
C ALA A 111 -1.47 1.47 -3.51
N ALA A 112 -1.00 0.25 -3.81
CA ALA A 112 0.15 0.04 -4.68
C ALA A 112 -0.11 0.54 -6.12
N HIS A 113 0.97 0.81 -6.85
CA HIS A 113 0.95 1.14 -8.27
C HIS A 113 0.08 2.38 -8.59
N LEU A 114 0.36 3.49 -7.87
CA LEU A 114 -0.43 4.75 -7.97
C LEU A 114 -1.93 4.55 -7.67
N GLY A 115 -2.28 3.46 -6.95
CA GLY A 115 -3.66 3.11 -6.62
C GLY A 115 -4.54 2.81 -7.83
N ALA A 116 -3.94 2.33 -8.93
CA ALA A 116 -4.66 2.04 -10.18
C ALA A 116 -5.48 3.25 -10.69
N GLY A 117 -5.00 4.48 -10.47
CA GLY A 117 -5.67 5.70 -10.87
C GLY A 117 -6.75 6.21 -9.89
N ALA A 118 -6.91 5.60 -8.72
CA ALA A 118 -7.87 6.03 -7.71
C ALA A 118 -7.68 7.50 -7.28
N SER A 119 -6.45 8.02 -7.36
CA SER A 119 -6.12 9.41 -7.04
C SER A 119 -6.88 10.44 -7.88
N PHE A 120 -7.27 10.11 -9.11
CA PHE A 120 -8.08 11.02 -9.94
C PHE A 120 -9.45 11.32 -9.30
N TYR A 121 -10.04 10.35 -8.63
CA TYR A 121 -11.35 10.48 -7.98
C TYR A 121 -11.30 11.32 -6.68
N LEU A 122 -10.12 11.70 -6.19
CA LEU A 122 -9.98 12.66 -5.08
C LEU A 122 -10.54 14.06 -5.41
N GLN A 123 -10.81 14.35 -6.67
CA GLN A 123 -11.50 15.56 -7.09
C GLN A 123 -13.01 15.53 -6.72
N MET A 124 -13.54 14.36 -6.37
CA MET A 124 -14.88 14.19 -5.82
C MET A 124 -14.81 14.31 -4.28
N PRO A 125 -15.48 15.28 -3.65
CA PRO A 125 -15.35 15.55 -2.20
C PRO A 125 -15.65 14.33 -1.32
N GLU A 126 -16.64 13.54 -1.68
CA GLU A 126 -17.04 12.31 -0.95
C GLU A 126 -15.96 11.24 -1.03
N VAL A 127 -15.30 11.07 -2.18
CA VAL A 127 -14.18 10.12 -2.33
C VAL A 127 -12.96 10.60 -1.54
N ARG A 128 -12.65 11.90 -1.63
CA ARG A 128 -11.55 12.50 -0.87
C ARG A 128 -11.70 12.25 0.63
N SER A 129 -12.92 12.41 1.16
CA SER A 129 -13.22 12.16 2.57
C SER A 129 -13.09 10.66 2.91
N ALA A 130 -13.53 9.77 2.01
CA ALA A 130 -13.52 8.34 2.27
C ALA A 130 -12.10 7.75 2.32
N ILE A 131 -11.19 8.25 1.47
CA ILE A 131 -9.81 7.72 1.35
C ILE A 131 -8.75 8.67 1.92
N ASP A 132 -9.08 9.43 2.96
CA ASP A 132 -8.17 10.37 3.61
C ASP A 132 -6.99 9.69 4.31
N SER A 133 -7.19 8.46 4.79
CA SER A 133 -6.17 7.59 5.40
C SER A 133 -5.41 6.69 4.41
N VAL A 134 -5.67 6.86 3.10
CA VAL A 134 -5.00 6.06 2.06
C VAL A 134 -3.75 6.76 1.55
N TYR A 135 -2.65 6.02 1.53
CA TYR A 135 -1.38 6.36 0.91
C TYR A 135 -1.29 5.69 -0.47
N PHE A 136 -0.47 6.24 -1.35
CA PHE A 136 -0.23 5.72 -2.70
C PHE A 136 1.25 5.48 -2.88
N ASP A 137 1.66 4.36 -3.44
CA ASP A 137 3.07 4.16 -3.73
C ASP A 137 3.41 4.31 -5.22
N THR A 138 4.70 4.41 -5.50
CA THR A 138 5.24 4.57 -6.85
C THR A 138 5.74 3.26 -7.46
N ALA A 139 5.43 2.11 -6.85
CA ALA A 139 5.85 0.80 -7.32
C ALA A 139 5.40 0.57 -8.77
N ALA A 140 6.29 0.07 -9.59
CA ALA A 140 6.07 -0.18 -11.03
C ALA A 140 5.60 1.03 -11.87
N ALA A 141 5.48 2.24 -11.30
CA ALA A 141 4.93 3.40 -12.00
C ALA A 141 5.55 3.64 -13.38
N SER A 142 6.87 3.48 -13.51
CA SER A 142 7.57 3.68 -14.78
C SER A 142 7.33 2.61 -15.84
N LEU A 143 6.64 1.52 -15.50
CA LEU A 143 6.23 0.47 -16.44
C LEU A 143 4.77 0.64 -16.87
N LEU A 144 3.96 1.30 -16.03
CA LEU A 144 2.51 1.35 -16.17
C LEU A 144 2.02 2.72 -16.68
N TYR A 145 2.77 3.78 -16.38
CA TYR A 145 2.34 5.16 -16.59
C TYR A 145 3.46 6.01 -17.19
N ASP A 146 3.07 7.15 -17.75
CA ASP A 146 4.00 8.17 -18.23
C ASP A 146 4.84 8.75 -17.07
N ASP A 147 6.03 9.25 -17.40
CA ASP A 147 6.99 9.79 -16.44
C ASP A 147 6.42 10.92 -15.54
N VAL A 148 5.47 11.71 -16.04
CA VAL A 148 4.83 12.79 -15.27
C VAL A 148 3.77 12.33 -14.27
N SER A 149 3.43 11.04 -14.26
CA SER A 149 2.29 10.52 -13.48
C SER A 149 2.49 10.62 -11.98
N VAL A 150 3.73 10.48 -11.50
CA VAL A 150 4.03 10.63 -10.07
C VAL A 150 3.90 12.09 -9.61
N ALA A 151 4.35 13.05 -10.41
CA ALA A 151 4.14 14.47 -10.10
C ALA A 151 2.64 14.81 -10.03
N ARG A 152 1.86 14.31 -10.97
CA ARG A 152 0.38 14.46 -10.94
C ARG A 152 -0.28 13.78 -9.75
N LEU A 153 0.22 12.61 -9.36
CA LEU A 153 -0.22 11.95 -8.13
C LEU A 153 -0.01 12.86 -6.91
N VAL A 154 1.19 13.44 -6.77
CA VAL A 154 1.52 14.39 -5.70
C VAL A 154 0.58 15.59 -5.71
N ASP A 155 0.29 16.16 -6.88
CA ASP A 155 -0.64 17.29 -7.01
C ASP A 155 -2.07 16.95 -6.55
N LEU A 156 -2.53 15.73 -6.82
CA LEU A 156 -3.88 15.28 -6.47
C LEU A 156 -4.02 14.86 -5.01
N THR A 157 -3.00 14.20 -4.45
CA THR A 157 -3.07 13.57 -3.12
C THR A 157 -2.48 14.42 -2.00
N GLY A 158 -1.59 15.36 -2.33
CA GLY A 158 -0.63 15.96 -1.42
C GLY A 158 0.64 15.10 -1.29
N PRO A 159 1.80 15.75 -1.11
CA PRO A 159 3.09 15.04 -1.05
C PRO A 159 3.21 14.11 0.15
N GLU A 160 2.46 14.34 1.23
CA GLU A 160 2.50 13.57 2.47
C GLU A 160 1.88 12.17 2.35
N ARG A 161 1.09 11.91 1.32
CA ARG A 161 0.41 10.63 1.09
C ARG A 161 1.04 9.78 -0.03
N VAL A 162 2.18 10.21 -0.57
CA VAL A 162 2.90 9.45 -1.60
C VAL A 162 4.11 8.76 -0.98
N LEU A 163 4.25 7.46 -1.24
CA LEU A 163 5.34 6.62 -0.75
C LEU A 163 6.20 6.16 -1.92
N PHE A 164 7.51 6.10 -1.72
CA PHE A 164 8.41 5.48 -2.68
C PHE A 164 8.23 3.96 -2.66
N GLY A 165 7.91 3.38 -3.81
CA GLY A 165 7.97 1.95 -4.08
C GLY A 165 8.79 1.67 -5.33
N SER A 166 9.59 0.61 -5.34
CA SER A 166 10.37 0.18 -6.51
C SER A 166 9.85 -1.08 -7.15
N ASP A 167 9.04 -1.84 -6.44
CA ASP A 167 8.65 -3.20 -6.84
C ASP A 167 9.88 -4.09 -7.07
N TYR A 168 10.88 -3.96 -6.18
CA TYR A 168 12.11 -4.77 -6.27
C TYR A 168 11.80 -6.28 -6.08
N PRO A 169 12.39 -7.18 -6.89
CA PRO A 169 13.53 -6.98 -7.79
C PRO A 169 13.17 -6.55 -9.23
N LEU A 170 11.90 -6.25 -9.52
CA LEU A 170 11.45 -5.90 -10.87
C LEU A 170 12.15 -4.64 -11.38
N LEU A 171 12.24 -3.62 -10.53
CA LEU A 171 12.90 -2.35 -10.84
C LEU A 171 14.00 -2.03 -9.82
N SER A 172 15.07 -1.38 -10.29
CA SER A 172 16.16 -0.90 -9.45
C SER A 172 15.68 0.32 -8.62
N PRO A 173 15.72 0.27 -7.27
CA PRO A 173 15.36 1.42 -6.42
C PRO A 173 16.13 2.69 -6.79
N ARG A 174 17.43 2.57 -7.03
CA ARG A 174 18.30 3.71 -7.39
C ARG A 174 17.79 4.41 -8.66
N ARG A 175 17.50 3.65 -9.73
CA ARG A 175 17.02 4.24 -11.00
C ARG A 175 15.65 4.89 -10.83
N GLN A 176 14.79 4.33 -9.98
CA GLN A 176 13.47 4.93 -9.73
C GLN A 176 13.61 6.25 -8.94
N ILE A 177 14.51 6.32 -7.96
CA ILE A 177 14.80 7.57 -7.23
C ILE A 177 15.37 8.64 -8.19
N GLU A 178 16.29 8.28 -9.08
CA GLU A 178 16.83 9.19 -10.10
C GLU A 178 15.72 9.76 -11.01
N ARG A 179 14.74 8.92 -11.41
CA ARG A 179 13.56 9.37 -12.18
C ARG A 179 12.66 10.31 -11.37
N LEU A 180 12.43 10.02 -10.11
CA LEU A 180 11.62 10.89 -9.24
C LEU A 180 12.32 12.24 -8.99
N ALA A 181 13.64 12.25 -8.85
CA ALA A 181 14.42 13.46 -8.68
C ALA A 181 14.34 14.41 -9.89
N ALA A 182 14.06 13.89 -11.08
CA ALA A 182 13.82 14.70 -12.28
C ALA A 182 12.41 15.32 -12.32
N GLN A 183 11.48 14.85 -11.50
CA GLN A 183 10.06 15.25 -11.54
C GLN A 183 9.65 16.06 -10.30
N LEU A 184 10.25 15.79 -9.13
CA LEU A 184 9.80 16.30 -7.85
C LEU A 184 10.78 17.31 -7.26
N PRO A 185 10.30 18.41 -6.66
CA PRO A 185 11.14 19.31 -5.88
C PRO A 185 11.82 18.58 -4.70
N GLY A 186 13.02 19.02 -4.32
CA GLY A 186 13.83 18.35 -3.29
C GLY A 186 13.08 17.99 -2.00
N PRO A 187 12.35 18.93 -1.37
CA PRO A 187 11.58 18.63 -0.14
C PRO A 187 10.48 17.56 -0.35
N VAL A 188 9.82 17.58 -1.51
CA VAL A 188 8.81 16.57 -1.88
C VAL A 188 9.46 15.21 -2.11
N LEU A 189 10.58 15.18 -2.83
CA LEU A 189 11.36 13.96 -3.06
C LEU A 189 11.80 13.32 -1.74
N GLU A 190 12.30 14.11 -0.78
CA GLU A 190 12.71 13.61 0.53
C GLU A 190 11.52 13.00 1.31
N ALA A 191 10.37 13.68 1.28
CA ALA A 191 9.14 13.18 1.90
C ALA A 191 8.74 11.83 1.29
N VAL A 192 8.65 11.75 -0.05
CA VAL A 192 8.27 10.55 -0.80
C VAL A 192 9.28 9.42 -0.59
N CYS A 193 10.59 9.69 -0.68
CA CYS A 193 11.64 8.67 -0.62
C CYS A 193 11.92 8.11 0.80
N GLY A 194 11.14 8.52 1.82
CA GLY A 194 11.27 7.89 3.14
C GLY A 194 10.62 8.66 4.28
N GLY A 195 10.48 9.99 4.19
CA GLY A 195 9.85 10.79 5.24
C GLY A 195 8.44 10.31 5.59
N ASN A 196 7.63 10.09 4.56
CA ASN A 196 6.24 9.64 4.72
C ASN A 196 6.16 8.22 5.30
N ALA A 197 6.97 7.28 4.80
CA ALA A 197 7.00 5.91 5.31
C ALA A 197 7.44 5.89 6.78
N ARG A 198 8.44 6.69 7.16
CA ARG A 198 8.84 6.82 8.57
C ARG A 198 7.68 7.28 9.45
N ARG A 199 6.93 8.32 9.05
CA ARG A 199 5.74 8.76 9.81
C ARG A 199 4.70 7.65 9.91
N LEU A 200 4.29 7.08 8.78
CA LEU A 200 3.27 6.04 8.73
C LEU A 200 3.56 4.86 9.68
N PHE A 201 4.82 4.41 9.71
CA PHE A 201 5.19 3.25 10.54
C PHE A 201 5.66 3.62 11.95
N SER A 202 5.96 4.89 12.26
CA SER A 202 6.26 5.35 13.61
C SER A 202 4.98 5.61 14.42
N ASP A 203 4.00 6.30 13.83
CA ASP A 203 2.78 6.71 14.52
C ASP A 203 1.87 5.52 14.87
N ASN A 204 1.96 4.42 14.10
CA ASN A 204 1.23 3.17 14.36
C ASN A 204 1.97 2.22 15.33
N GLY A 205 2.97 2.68 16.07
CA GLY A 205 3.82 1.86 16.95
C GLY A 205 3.80 2.21 18.43
N THR A 206 3.01 3.19 18.82
CA THR A 206 2.97 3.68 20.20
C THR A 206 1.52 3.67 20.72
N GLN A 207 1.01 2.51 21.06
CA GLN A 207 -0.08 2.34 22.04
C GLN A 207 0.22 1.10 22.87
#